data_eb860c78793ee710d29c21d0928a83de
#
_entry.id   eb860c78793ee710d29c21d0928a83de
#
_cell.length_a   1.000
_cell.length_b   1.000
_cell.length_c   1.000
_cell.angle_alpha   90.00
_cell.angle_beta   90.00
_cell.angle_gamma   90.00
#
_symmetry.space_group_name_H-M   'P 1'
#
loop_
_entity.id
_entity.type
_entity.pdbx_description
1 polymer ?
#
loop_
_entity_poly.entity_id
_entity_poly.type
_entity_poly.pdbx_seq_one_letter_code
_entity_poly.pdbx_strand_id
1 'polypeptide(L)'
;MADKYEEMARQMRADGVDEAMIERFVAEEKAEDEFRRGRGTTDIEAARAWKSMPESIRQLLLGNAFCPNCGAASFASGYSLRMRDGFVLIEGACAACGAEIARLCD
;
A
#
# COMPACT_ATOMS: atom_id res chain seq x y z
N MET A 1 -15.28 -19.55 15.33
CA MET A 1 -15.50 -19.04 13.97
C MET A 1 -14.33 -19.46 13.08
N ALA A 2 -14.61 -19.95 11.91
CA ALA A 2 -13.55 -20.24 10.95
C ALA A 2 -12.94 -18.93 10.46
N ASP A 3 -11.62 -18.89 10.40
CA ASP A 3 -10.87 -17.82 9.80
C ASP A 3 -11.18 -17.79 8.29
N LYS A 4 -11.29 -16.58 7.72
CA LYS A 4 -11.55 -16.43 6.27
C LYS A 4 -10.48 -17.15 5.42
N TYR A 5 -9.25 -17.23 5.91
CA TYR A 5 -8.16 -17.93 5.22
C TYR A 5 -8.35 -19.45 5.23
N GLU A 6 -8.89 -19.99 6.31
CA GLU A 6 -9.24 -21.41 6.38
C GLU A 6 -10.38 -21.74 5.42
N GLU A 7 -11.38 -20.87 5.32
CA GLU A 7 -12.48 -21.03 4.36
C GLU A 7 -11.99 -21.00 2.92
N MET A 8 -11.11 -20.03 2.61
CA MET A 8 -10.48 -19.94 1.28
C MET A 8 -9.70 -21.20 0.95
N ALA A 9 -8.89 -21.70 1.87
CA ALA A 9 -8.10 -22.90 1.68
C ALA A 9 -9.00 -24.12 1.48
N ARG A 10 -10.06 -24.23 2.25
CA ARG A 10 -11.03 -25.32 2.14
C ARG A 10 -11.73 -25.32 0.78
N GLN A 11 -12.16 -24.15 0.32
CA GLN A 11 -12.79 -24.01 -0.98
C GLN A 11 -11.84 -24.39 -2.12
N MET A 12 -10.60 -23.94 -2.04
CA MET A 12 -9.57 -24.23 -3.04
C MET A 12 -9.27 -25.74 -3.09
N ARG A 13 -9.23 -26.43 -1.94
CA ARG A 13 -9.08 -27.89 -1.89
C ARG A 13 -10.26 -28.61 -2.54
N ALA A 14 -11.47 -28.11 -2.28
CA ALA A 14 -12.69 -28.66 -2.88
C ALA A 14 -12.67 -28.50 -4.40
N ASP A 15 -12.05 -27.42 -4.89
CA ASP A 15 -11.91 -27.17 -6.34
C ASP A 15 -10.73 -27.91 -6.97
N GLY A 16 -9.98 -28.69 -6.20
CA GLY A 16 -8.87 -29.51 -6.70
C GLY A 16 -7.55 -28.76 -6.84
N VAL A 17 -7.39 -27.63 -6.18
CA VAL A 17 -6.14 -26.84 -6.21
C VAL A 17 -5.07 -27.55 -5.38
N ASP A 18 -3.84 -27.57 -5.89
CA ASP A 18 -2.68 -28.13 -5.21
C ASP A 18 -2.39 -27.42 -3.89
N GLU A 19 -2.04 -28.18 -2.86
CA GLU A 19 -1.76 -27.68 -1.51
C GLU A 19 -0.66 -26.63 -1.48
N ALA A 20 0.39 -26.80 -2.28
CA ALA A 20 1.48 -25.83 -2.38
C ALA A 20 1.00 -24.47 -2.91
N MET A 21 0.08 -24.48 -3.87
CA MET A 21 -0.54 -23.27 -4.41
C MET A 21 -1.48 -22.63 -3.39
N ILE A 22 -2.21 -23.44 -2.63
CA ILE A 22 -3.11 -22.94 -1.58
C ILE A 22 -2.30 -22.20 -0.51
N GLU A 23 -1.20 -22.77 -0.04
CA GLU A 23 -0.33 -22.15 0.96
C GLU A 23 0.23 -20.81 0.47
N ARG A 24 0.71 -20.77 -0.78
CA ARG A 24 1.23 -19.56 -1.39
C ARG A 24 0.15 -18.48 -1.50
N PHE A 25 -1.00 -18.85 -2.01
CA PHE A 25 -2.12 -17.92 -2.19
C PHE A 25 -2.58 -17.33 -0.86
N VAL A 26 -2.76 -18.18 0.15
CA VAL A 26 -3.17 -17.73 1.48
C VAL A 26 -2.12 -16.82 2.10
N ALA A 27 -0.83 -17.14 1.97
CA ALA A 27 0.25 -16.32 2.48
C ALA A 27 0.28 -14.93 1.82
N GLU A 28 0.08 -14.86 0.50
CA GLU A 28 0.01 -13.60 -0.24
C GLU A 28 -1.18 -12.76 0.19
N GLU A 29 -2.35 -13.37 0.38
CA GLU A 29 -3.55 -12.68 0.85
C GLU A 29 -3.39 -12.14 2.27
N LYS A 30 -2.77 -12.91 3.15
CA LYS A 30 -2.46 -12.45 4.52
C LYS A 30 -1.52 -11.25 4.51
N ALA A 31 -0.46 -11.31 3.71
CA ALA A 31 0.51 -10.22 3.59
C ALA A 31 -0.16 -8.95 3.06
N GLU A 32 -1.02 -9.07 2.05
CA GLU A 32 -1.76 -7.95 1.49
C GLU A 32 -2.75 -7.35 2.50
N ASP A 33 -3.46 -8.18 3.25
CA ASP A 33 -4.39 -7.72 4.29
C ASP A 33 -3.66 -6.99 5.42
N GLU A 34 -2.51 -7.49 5.85
CA GLU A 34 -1.67 -6.83 6.86
C GLU A 34 -1.17 -5.48 6.36
N PHE A 35 -0.77 -5.42 5.10
CA PHE A 35 -0.34 -4.18 4.47
C PHE A 35 -1.47 -3.16 4.43
N ARG A 36 -2.68 -3.57 4.07
CA ARG A 36 -3.87 -2.69 4.07
C ARG A 36 -4.21 -2.18 5.46
N ARG A 37 -4.10 -3.02 6.48
CA ARG A 37 -4.36 -2.62 7.88
C ARG A 37 -3.41 -1.57 8.39
N GLY A 38 -2.17 -1.55 7.87
CA GLY A 38 -1.18 -0.54 8.20
C GLY A 38 -1.38 0.81 7.51
N ARG A 39 -2.42 0.95 6.68
CA ARG A 39 -2.69 2.18 5.94
C ARG A 39 -2.90 3.35 6.90
N GLY A 40 -2.26 4.48 6.60
CA GLY A 40 -2.30 5.66 7.46
C GLY A 40 -1.24 5.72 8.54
N THR A 41 -0.42 4.67 8.69
CA THR A 41 0.71 4.65 9.61
C THR A 41 2.01 4.96 8.86
N THR A 42 2.99 5.54 9.56
CA THR A 42 4.31 5.82 8.98
C THR A 42 5.36 4.88 9.57
N ASP A 43 6.06 4.16 8.71
CA ASP A 43 7.19 3.33 9.09
C ASP A 43 8.42 4.19 9.35
N ILE A 44 9.18 3.85 10.38
CA ILE A 44 10.44 4.55 10.70
C ILE A 44 11.43 4.44 9.53
N GLU A 45 11.54 3.28 8.90
CA GLU A 45 12.42 3.05 7.75
C GLU A 45 12.03 3.96 6.57
N ALA A 46 10.75 4.04 6.27
CA ALA A 46 10.23 4.89 5.21
C ALA A 46 10.47 6.37 5.53
N ALA A 47 10.26 6.78 6.76
CA ALA A 47 10.52 8.16 7.21
C ALA A 47 11.99 8.52 7.06
N ARG A 48 12.90 7.63 7.40
CA ARG A 48 14.36 7.84 7.23
C ARG A 48 14.75 7.96 5.77
N ALA A 49 14.24 7.08 4.92
CA ALA A 49 14.48 7.13 3.48
C ALA A 49 13.95 8.44 2.88
N TRP A 50 12.77 8.86 3.31
CA TRP A 50 12.15 10.11 2.87
C TRP A 50 13.00 11.31 3.25
N LYS A 51 13.46 11.38 4.50
CA LYS A 51 14.31 12.48 4.99
C LYS A 51 15.67 12.54 4.28
N SER A 52 16.17 11.41 3.79
CA SER A 52 17.44 11.38 3.06
C SER A 52 17.33 11.91 1.64
N MET A 53 16.11 12.05 1.11
CA MET A 53 15.90 12.64 -0.21
C MET A 53 16.04 14.15 -0.15
N PRO A 54 16.60 14.78 -1.22
CA PRO A 54 16.62 16.24 -1.32
C PRO A 54 15.20 16.82 -1.26
N GLU A 55 15.07 18.00 -0.65
CA GLU A 55 13.77 18.66 -0.52
C GLU A 55 13.08 18.87 -1.87
N SER A 56 13.84 19.24 -2.89
CA SER A 56 13.32 19.44 -4.25
C SER A 56 12.66 18.16 -4.81
N ILE A 57 13.26 17.02 -4.54
CA ILE A 57 12.72 15.72 -4.97
C ILE A 57 11.45 15.38 -4.19
N ARG A 58 11.45 15.61 -2.87
CA ARG A 58 10.28 15.39 -2.03
C ARG A 58 9.09 16.25 -2.48
N GLN A 59 9.32 17.51 -2.76
CA GLN A 59 8.29 18.43 -3.26
C GLN A 59 7.74 17.95 -4.62
N LEU A 60 8.62 17.51 -5.50
CA LEU A 60 8.22 16.99 -6.81
C LEU A 60 7.31 15.76 -6.65
N LEU A 61 7.69 14.83 -5.80
CA LEU A 61 6.91 13.61 -5.55
C LEU A 61 5.55 13.90 -4.92
N LEU A 62 5.50 14.84 -3.98
CA LEU A 62 4.24 15.24 -3.34
C LEU A 62 3.29 15.96 -4.30
N GLY A 63 3.83 16.66 -5.29
CA GLY A 63 3.04 17.40 -6.29
C GLY A 63 2.72 16.61 -7.55
N ASN A 64 3.16 15.36 -7.65
CA ASN A 64 3.05 14.57 -8.87
C ASN A 64 2.44 13.19 -8.59
N ALA A 65 1.17 13.20 -8.21
CA ALA A 65 0.39 12.00 -7.96
C ALA A 65 -0.77 11.90 -8.95
N PHE A 66 -1.46 10.77 -8.96
CA PHE A 66 -2.65 10.56 -9.76
C PHE A 66 -3.88 10.40 -8.84
N CYS A 67 -4.92 11.16 -9.15
CA CYS A 67 -6.22 11.02 -8.48
C CYS A 67 -7.25 10.54 -9.51
N PRO A 68 -8.02 9.48 -9.21
CA PRO A 68 -9.05 8.99 -10.14
C PRO A 68 -10.10 10.04 -10.50
N ASN A 69 -10.33 11.00 -9.60
CA ASN A 69 -11.33 12.06 -9.81
C ASN A 69 -10.78 13.30 -10.51
N CYS A 70 -9.53 13.67 -10.22
CA CYS A 70 -8.93 14.94 -10.64
C CYS A 70 -7.87 14.78 -11.75
N GLY A 71 -7.33 13.58 -11.95
CA GLY A 71 -6.19 13.34 -12.82
C GLY A 71 -4.88 13.65 -12.10
N ALA A 72 -4.14 14.65 -12.53
CA ALA A 72 -2.94 15.08 -11.83
C ALA A 72 -3.31 15.70 -10.48
N ALA A 73 -2.62 15.29 -9.43
CA ALA A 73 -2.96 15.68 -8.06
C ALA A 73 -1.73 15.86 -7.19
N SER A 74 -1.92 16.60 -6.09
CA SER A 74 -0.94 16.75 -5.01
C SER A 74 -1.48 16.11 -3.74
N PHE A 75 -0.59 15.70 -2.85
CA PHE A 75 -0.98 15.19 -1.54
C PHE A 75 -1.34 16.35 -0.61
N ALA A 76 -2.45 16.21 0.10
CA ALA A 76 -2.78 17.07 1.23
C ALA A 76 -1.80 16.82 2.38
N SER A 77 -1.71 17.76 3.34
CA SER A 77 -0.91 17.59 4.55
C SER A 77 -1.42 16.37 5.35
N GLY A 78 -0.54 15.73 6.11
CA GLY A 78 -0.90 14.56 6.89
C GLY A 78 -0.77 13.23 6.15
N TYR A 79 -0.08 13.20 5.04
CA TYR A 79 0.25 11.97 4.33
C TYR A 79 1.12 11.04 5.20
N SER A 80 1.07 9.74 4.92
CA SER A 80 1.86 8.73 5.60
C SER A 80 2.86 8.05 4.66
N LEU A 81 3.89 7.44 5.23
CA LEU A 81 4.98 6.82 4.48
C LEU A 81 5.16 5.38 4.94
N ARG A 82 5.19 4.45 3.98
CA ARG A 82 5.48 3.04 4.25
C ARG A 82 6.47 2.51 3.21
N MET A 83 7.15 1.40 3.55
CA MET A 83 7.98 0.71 2.56
C MET A 83 7.15 -0.32 1.82
N ARG A 84 7.33 -0.38 0.51
CA ARG A 84 6.76 -1.43 -0.33
C ARG A 84 7.76 -1.80 -1.41
N ASP A 85 8.10 -3.08 -1.50
CA ASP A 85 9.03 -3.62 -2.50
C ASP A 85 10.39 -2.89 -2.54
N GLY A 86 10.86 -2.43 -1.38
CA GLY A 86 12.12 -1.69 -1.26
C GLY A 86 12.03 -0.21 -1.56
N PHE A 87 10.84 0.31 -1.86
CA PHE A 87 10.61 1.73 -2.17
C PHE A 87 9.69 2.38 -1.15
N VAL A 88 9.79 3.70 -1.03
CA VAL A 88 8.87 4.47 -0.18
C VAL A 88 7.54 4.59 -0.90
N LEU A 89 6.46 4.25 -0.21
CA LEU A 89 5.09 4.46 -0.67
C LEU A 89 4.49 5.63 0.10
N ILE A 90 4.07 6.67 -0.62
CA ILE A 90 3.34 7.81 -0.04
C ILE A 90 1.85 7.51 -0.14
N GLU A 91 1.16 7.60 0.99
CA GLU A 91 -0.30 7.41 1.04
C GLU A 91 -0.94 8.62 1.71
N GLY A 92 -2.03 9.10 1.15
CA GLY A 92 -2.71 10.24 1.71
C GLY A 92 -3.96 10.61 0.93
N ALA A 93 -4.36 11.86 1.05
CA ALA A 93 -5.55 12.40 0.38
C ALA A 93 -5.16 13.36 -0.73
N CYS A 94 -5.97 13.40 -1.77
CA CYS A 94 -5.86 14.42 -2.82
C CYS A 94 -6.14 15.79 -2.21
N ALA A 95 -5.27 16.76 -2.44
CA ALA A 95 -5.41 18.11 -1.90
C ALA A 95 -6.64 18.83 -2.46
N ALA A 96 -7.10 18.44 -3.65
CA ALA A 96 -8.24 19.07 -4.30
C ALA A 96 -9.61 18.46 -3.91
N CYS A 97 -9.72 17.13 -3.85
CA CYS A 97 -11.01 16.46 -3.65
C CYS A 97 -11.08 15.56 -2.41
N GLY A 98 -9.96 15.30 -1.74
CA GLY A 98 -9.91 14.46 -0.54
C GLY A 98 -9.95 12.96 -0.79
N ALA A 99 -9.96 12.51 -2.04
CA ALA A 99 -9.92 11.08 -2.37
C ALA A 99 -8.60 10.45 -1.93
N GLU A 100 -8.63 9.18 -1.54
CA GLU A 100 -7.41 8.45 -1.19
C GLU A 100 -6.53 8.25 -2.41
N ILE A 101 -5.27 8.68 -2.32
CA ILE A 101 -4.28 8.52 -3.37
C ILE A 101 -2.98 7.96 -2.79
N ALA A 102 -2.18 7.34 -3.63
CA ALA A 102 -0.89 6.78 -3.24
C ALA A 102 0.10 6.92 -4.39
N ARG A 103 1.39 7.01 -4.05
CA ARG A 103 2.47 7.04 -5.03
C ARG A 103 3.67 6.25 -4.52
N LEU A 104 4.17 5.35 -5.35
CA LEU A 104 5.41 4.63 -5.09
C LEU A 104 6.58 5.47 -5.62
N CYS A 105 7.57 5.71 -4.77
CA CYS A 105 8.77 6.49 -5.10
C CYS A 105 9.85 5.55 -5.66
N ASP A 106 9.78 5.26 -6.92
CA ASP A 106 10.74 4.40 -7.63
C ASP A 106 11.78 5.19 -8.42
#